data_83aa781e692f5693a885a4581e9176fc
#
_entry.id   83aa781e692f5693a885a4581e9176fc
#
_cell.length_a   1.000
_cell.length_b   1.000
_cell.length_c   1.000
_cell.angle_alpha   90.00
_cell.angle_beta   90.00
_cell.angle_gamma   90.00
#
_symmetry.space_group_name_H-M   'P 1'
#
loop_
_entity.id
_entity.type
_entity.pdbx_description
1 polymer ?
#
loop_
_entity_poly.entity_id
_entity_poly.type
_entity_poly.pdbx_seq_one_letter_code
_entity_poly.pdbx_strand_id
1 'polypeptide(L)'
;LQLKVKNSVNVFLLFLFSIVVAYIPWESVRNYKFVDLERNIERYKQYTYLYKNVDFSLVTSEPLWRYITHSLSHTIVSGESFYSLVAIFCFFVFSCFIYIKTSRIAYCLLLINPIMLDFILSQQRSCVALAVLICLIPLKKPFKYFGYIPAVLIHTLSAVLIFINEVVERVYNFISESELKKIVFALFFSFFIAFLTVYGRAVLLGYFNDRRAGDYEAIGNSILYALPWLVYSLIVLWKSECAEAPTIPVISAIYLMVFFWVSVFDFYGSRYLAIGLPYFYIALRYVPKNTYLVFLLSMHQLLLLYIWLKI
;
A
#
# COMPACT_ATOMS: atom_id res chain seq x y z
N LEU A 1 -10.52 -25.87 -20.50
CA LEU A 1 -9.07 -25.89 -20.78
C LEU A 1 -8.59 -24.52 -21.27
N GLN A 2 -9.25 -23.90 -22.26
CA GLN A 2 -8.89 -22.60 -22.83
C GLN A 2 -8.87 -21.47 -21.80
N LEU A 3 -9.81 -21.42 -20.85
CA LEU A 3 -9.82 -20.45 -19.76
C LEU A 3 -8.62 -20.59 -18.81
N LYS A 4 -8.21 -21.84 -18.52
CA LYS A 4 -7.02 -22.09 -17.69
C LYS A 4 -5.72 -21.65 -18.39
N VAL A 5 -5.59 -21.91 -19.69
CA VAL A 5 -4.41 -21.49 -20.48
C VAL A 5 -4.33 -19.98 -20.58
N LYS A 6 -5.45 -19.29 -20.86
CA LYS A 6 -5.48 -17.82 -20.92
C LYS A 6 -5.07 -17.19 -19.59
N ASN A 7 -5.51 -17.75 -18.48
CA ASN A 7 -5.13 -17.26 -17.16
C ASN A 7 -3.64 -17.47 -16.88
N SER A 8 -3.05 -18.60 -17.28
CA SER A 8 -1.62 -18.85 -17.11
C SER A 8 -0.76 -17.89 -17.93
N VAL A 9 -1.16 -17.60 -19.18
CA VAL A 9 -0.45 -16.60 -20.01
C VAL A 9 -0.52 -15.21 -19.38
N ASN A 10 -1.69 -14.79 -18.89
CA ASN A 10 -1.85 -13.50 -18.25
C ASN A 10 -1.01 -13.40 -16.96
N VAL A 11 -0.97 -14.43 -16.13
CA VAL A 11 -0.12 -14.46 -14.93
C VAL A 11 1.36 -14.36 -15.29
N PHE A 12 1.78 -15.05 -16.34
CA PHE A 12 3.16 -14.94 -16.85
C PHE A 12 3.47 -13.52 -17.37
N LEU A 13 2.55 -12.89 -18.10
CA LEU A 13 2.70 -11.50 -18.55
C LEU A 13 2.79 -10.52 -17.36
N LEU A 14 2.01 -10.74 -16.30
CA LEU A 14 2.09 -9.92 -15.09
C LEU A 14 3.43 -10.11 -14.35
N PHE A 15 3.97 -11.32 -14.37
CA PHE A 15 5.32 -11.56 -13.83
C PHE A 15 6.39 -10.83 -14.63
N LEU A 16 6.35 -10.92 -15.98
CA LEU A 16 7.25 -10.16 -16.84
C LEU A 16 7.11 -8.64 -16.65
N PHE A 17 5.88 -8.15 -16.58
CA PHE A 17 5.60 -6.74 -16.28
C PHE A 17 6.27 -6.31 -14.96
N SER A 18 6.16 -7.14 -13.92
CA SER A 18 6.75 -6.84 -12.61
C SER A 18 8.27 -6.76 -12.66
N ILE A 19 8.90 -7.66 -13.42
CA ILE A 19 10.35 -7.62 -13.66
C ILE A 19 10.73 -6.33 -14.40
N VAL A 20 10.06 -6.04 -15.51
CA VAL A 20 10.39 -4.86 -16.33
C VAL A 20 10.27 -3.59 -15.50
N VAL A 21 9.16 -3.40 -14.78
CA VAL A 21 8.94 -2.18 -14.00
C VAL A 21 9.94 -2.06 -12.84
N ALA A 22 10.28 -3.17 -12.17
CA ALA A 22 11.25 -3.15 -11.07
C ALA A 22 12.69 -2.86 -11.51
N TYR A 23 13.05 -3.25 -12.73
CA TYR A 23 14.41 -3.03 -13.28
C TYR A 23 14.58 -1.74 -14.09
N ILE A 24 13.52 -0.97 -14.34
CA ILE A 24 13.68 0.39 -14.89
C ILE A 24 14.53 1.21 -13.92
N PRO A 25 15.59 1.88 -14.38
CA PRO A 25 16.46 2.70 -13.53
C PRO A 25 15.78 4.03 -13.17
N TRP A 26 14.70 3.94 -12.37
CA TRP A 26 13.85 5.08 -12.03
C TRP A 26 14.62 6.25 -11.42
N GLU A 27 15.65 5.99 -10.63
CA GLU A 27 16.50 7.04 -10.04
C GLU A 27 17.25 7.82 -11.12
N SER A 28 17.73 7.14 -12.17
CA SER A 28 18.37 7.80 -13.31
C SER A 28 17.36 8.55 -14.17
N VAL A 29 16.16 7.99 -14.34
CA VAL A 29 15.09 8.61 -15.15
C VAL A 29 14.56 9.89 -14.50
N ARG A 30 14.43 9.91 -13.17
CA ARG A 30 13.93 11.05 -12.41
C ARG A 30 15.04 11.98 -11.89
N ASN A 31 16.29 11.59 -12.05
CA ASN A 31 17.47 12.30 -11.52
C ASN A 31 17.44 12.55 -10.01
N TYR A 32 16.79 11.67 -9.27
CA TYR A 32 16.62 11.76 -7.81
C TYR A 32 16.59 10.38 -7.18
N LYS A 33 17.29 10.21 -6.05
CA LYS A 33 17.42 8.93 -5.36
C LYS A 33 16.21 8.58 -4.49
N PHE A 34 15.95 7.29 -4.31
CA PHE A 34 15.05 6.78 -3.30
C PHE A 34 15.75 6.69 -1.94
N VAL A 35 15.64 7.73 -1.15
CA VAL A 35 16.38 7.89 0.13
C VAL A 35 16.17 6.71 1.08
N ASP A 36 14.93 6.22 1.19
CA ASP A 36 14.64 5.07 2.06
C ASP A 36 15.23 3.76 1.52
N LEU A 37 15.30 3.59 0.19
CA LEU A 37 15.96 2.44 -0.42
C LEU A 37 17.47 2.46 -0.16
N GLU A 38 18.12 3.60 -0.38
CA GLU A 38 19.56 3.76 -0.13
C GLU A 38 19.90 3.45 1.33
N ARG A 39 19.15 4.02 2.28
CA ARG A 39 19.28 3.71 3.72
C ARG A 39 19.07 2.23 4.04
N ASN A 40 18.13 1.56 3.37
CA ASN A 40 17.88 0.14 3.60
C ASN A 40 19.01 -0.72 3.05
N ILE A 41 19.58 -0.39 1.87
CA ILE A 41 20.75 -1.06 1.30
C ILE A 41 21.97 -0.88 2.20
N GLU A 42 22.20 0.33 2.71
CA GLU A 42 23.30 0.59 3.65
C GLU A 42 23.16 -0.24 4.93
N ARG A 43 21.96 -0.30 5.52
CA ARG A 43 21.69 -1.15 6.70
C ARG A 43 21.93 -2.63 6.40
N TYR A 44 21.52 -3.10 5.21
CA TYR A 44 21.75 -4.47 4.79
C TYR A 44 23.25 -4.77 4.74
N LYS A 45 24.07 -3.86 4.18
CA LYS A 45 25.54 -3.97 4.18
C LYS A 45 26.11 -3.96 5.60
N GLN A 46 25.57 -3.10 6.48
CA GLN A 46 26.01 -3.06 7.89
C GLN A 46 25.74 -4.39 8.63
N TYR A 47 24.62 -5.06 8.37
CA TYR A 47 24.31 -6.36 8.98
C TYR A 47 25.35 -7.44 8.63
N THR A 48 26.00 -7.35 7.47
CA THR A 48 27.07 -8.26 7.08
C THR A 48 28.29 -8.19 8.04
N TYR A 49 28.53 -7.03 8.64
CA TYR A 49 29.67 -6.78 9.53
C TYR A 49 29.31 -6.84 11.04
N LEU A 50 28.06 -6.65 11.39
CA LEU A 50 27.58 -6.55 12.77
C LEU A 50 26.94 -7.86 13.23
N TYR A 51 27.77 -8.82 13.65
CA TYR A 51 27.32 -10.15 14.11
C TYR A 51 26.59 -10.16 15.46
N LYS A 52 26.61 -9.03 16.23
CA LYS A 52 26.18 -9.05 17.64
C LYS A 52 25.18 -7.94 17.92
N ASN A 53 24.03 -8.05 18.26
CA ASN A 53 23.02 -7.11 18.79
C ASN A 53 22.03 -6.58 17.77
N VAL A 54 21.32 -7.49 17.09
CA VAL A 54 20.05 -7.11 16.49
C VAL A 54 19.04 -6.98 17.63
N ASP A 55 18.60 -5.76 17.91
CA ASP A 55 17.51 -5.53 18.86
C ASP A 55 16.19 -6.06 18.26
N PHE A 56 15.64 -7.09 18.89
CA PHE A 56 14.39 -7.74 18.51
C PHE A 56 13.19 -7.25 19.35
N SER A 57 13.25 -6.04 19.90
CA SER A 57 12.11 -5.50 20.61
C SER A 57 10.85 -5.56 19.73
N LEU A 58 9.79 -6.21 20.22
CA LEU A 58 8.60 -6.55 19.44
C LEU A 58 7.84 -5.33 18.93
N VAL A 59 7.88 -4.22 19.66
CA VAL A 59 7.00 -3.07 19.40
C VAL A 59 7.59 -2.09 18.39
N THR A 60 8.91 -1.91 18.40
CA THR A 60 9.55 -0.83 17.65
C THR A 60 10.53 -1.30 16.58
N SER A 61 10.88 -2.59 16.58
CA SER A 61 11.99 -3.08 15.78
C SER A 61 11.63 -3.85 14.52
N GLU A 62 10.34 -4.13 14.27
CA GLU A 62 9.91 -4.92 13.09
C GLU A 62 10.71 -6.23 12.97
N PRO A 63 10.60 -7.14 13.94
CA PRO A 63 11.57 -8.20 14.19
C PRO A 63 11.68 -9.19 13.03
N LEU A 64 10.57 -9.52 12.35
CA LEU A 64 10.59 -10.45 11.23
C LEU A 64 11.32 -9.85 10.02
N TRP A 65 11.10 -8.55 9.73
CA TRP A 65 11.81 -7.88 8.65
C TRP A 65 13.32 -7.84 8.92
N ARG A 66 13.71 -7.49 10.16
CA ARG A 66 15.12 -7.47 10.54
C ARG A 66 15.75 -8.86 10.48
N TYR A 67 15.04 -9.88 10.96
CA TYR A 67 15.52 -11.26 10.88
C TYR A 67 15.77 -11.69 9.43
N ILE A 68 14.82 -11.43 8.52
CA ILE A 68 14.95 -11.76 7.09
C ILE A 68 16.15 -11.03 6.48
N THR A 69 16.25 -9.71 6.67
CA THR A 69 17.32 -8.90 6.08
C THR A 69 18.68 -9.27 6.67
N HIS A 70 18.77 -9.51 7.98
CA HIS A 70 19.98 -9.97 8.63
C HIS A 70 20.42 -11.36 8.12
N SER A 71 19.51 -12.33 8.09
CA SER A 71 19.83 -13.68 7.63
C SER A 71 20.31 -13.72 6.17
N LEU A 72 19.69 -12.93 5.30
CA LEU A 72 20.08 -12.85 3.90
C LEU A 72 21.35 -12.05 3.67
N SER A 73 21.68 -11.08 4.52
CA SER A 73 22.94 -10.32 4.39
C SER A 73 24.21 -11.17 4.61
N HIS A 74 24.06 -12.34 5.25
CA HIS A 74 25.14 -13.32 5.39
C HIS A 74 25.21 -14.34 4.25
N THR A 75 24.39 -14.18 3.22
CA THR A 75 24.44 -15.00 2.00
C THR A 75 25.18 -14.28 0.87
N ILE A 76 25.23 -14.91 -0.30
CA ILE A 76 25.79 -14.33 -1.52
C ILE A 76 24.90 -13.26 -2.17
N VAL A 77 23.70 -12.98 -1.61
CA VAL A 77 22.74 -12.03 -2.16
C VAL A 77 23.14 -10.60 -1.79
N SER A 78 23.39 -9.75 -2.76
CA SER A 78 23.64 -8.33 -2.50
C SER A 78 22.37 -7.60 -2.04
N GLY A 79 22.54 -6.49 -1.31
CA GLY A 79 21.41 -5.66 -0.88
C GLY A 79 20.59 -5.18 -2.05
N GLU A 80 21.21 -4.74 -3.12
CA GLU A 80 20.55 -4.29 -4.34
C GLU A 80 19.70 -5.39 -4.97
N SER A 81 20.24 -6.61 -5.09
CA SER A 81 19.50 -7.77 -5.61
C SER A 81 18.34 -8.15 -4.71
N PHE A 82 18.53 -8.16 -3.39
CA PHE A 82 17.47 -8.45 -2.43
C PHE A 82 16.30 -7.48 -2.58
N TYR A 83 16.57 -6.17 -2.58
CA TYR A 83 15.50 -5.17 -2.67
C TYR A 83 14.84 -5.13 -4.05
N SER A 84 15.55 -5.46 -5.13
CA SER A 84 14.94 -5.65 -6.45
C SER A 84 13.98 -6.85 -6.48
N LEU A 85 14.36 -7.98 -5.88
CA LEU A 85 13.48 -9.14 -5.75
C LEU A 85 12.22 -8.83 -4.93
N VAL A 86 12.36 -8.06 -3.84
CA VAL A 86 11.22 -7.58 -3.05
C VAL A 86 10.29 -6.71 -3.88
N ALA A 87 10.84 -5.81 -4.70
CA ALA A 87 10.03 -4.97 -5.58
C ALA A 87 9.27 -5.81 -6.63
N ILE A 88 9.93 -6.76 -7.28
CA ILE A 88 9.29 -7.70 -8.23
C ILE A 88 8.14 -8.45 -7.55
N PHE A 89 8.39 -9.00 -6.36
CA PHE A 89 7.38 -9.71 -5.58
C PHE A 89 6.15 -8.83 -5.31
N CYS A 90 6.36 -7.61 -4.83
CA CYS A 90 5.26 -6.69 -4.52
C CYS A 90 4.47 -6.27 -5.77
N PHE A 91 5.16 -5.90 -6.87
CA PHE A 91 4.50 -5.61 -8.15
C PHE A 91 3.67 -6.79 -8.64
N PHE A 92 4.22 -7.99 -8.55
CA PHE A 92 3.55 -9.22 -8.99
C PHE A 92 2.29 -9.49 -8.15
N VAL A 93 2.38 -9.42 -6.82
CA VAL A 93 1.23 -9.64 -5.92
C VAL A 93 0.13 -8.62 -6.18
N PHE A 94 0.45 -7.33 -6.30
CA PHE A 94 -0.55 -6.29 -6.56
C PHE A 94 -1.18 -6.45 -7.95
N SER A 95 -0.38 -6.76 -8.95
CA SER A 95 -0.87 -7.03 -10.30
C SER A 95 -1.81 -8.24 -10.35
N CYS A 96 -1.44 -9.33 -9.69
CA CYS A 96 -2.30 -10.51 -9.57
C CYS A 96 -3.59 -10.19 -8.82
N PHE A 97 -3.52 -9.44 -7.72
CA PHE A 97 -4.70 -9.04 -6.96
C PHE A 97 -5.69 -8.23 -7.80
N ILE A 98 -5.18 -7.21 -8.52
CA ILE A 98 -5.99 -6.39 -9.42
C ILE A 98 -6.57 -7.26 -10.55
N TYR A 99 -5.74 -8.09 -11.19
CA TYR A 99 -6.17 -8.94 -12.30
C TYR A 99 -7.24 -9.95 -11.88
N ILE A 100 -7.04 -10.66 -10.77
CA ILE A 100 -8.00 -11.66 -10.27
C ILE A 100 -9.37 -11.01 -10.00
N LYS A 101 -9.38 -9.79 -9.46
CA LYS A 101 -10.63 -9.09 -9.10
C LYS A 101 -11.27 -8.35 -10.27
N THR A 102 -10.51 -7.92 -11.27
CA THR A 102 -11.04 -7.14 -12.41
C THR A 102 -11.17 -7.95 -13.68
N SER A 103 -10.48 -9.08 -13.80
CA SER A 103 -10.31 -9.88 -15.03
C SER A 103 -9.74 -9.08 -16.22
N ARG A 104 -9.07 -7.93 -15.95
CA ARG A 104 -8.52 -7.02 -16.95
C ARG A 104 -7.07 -6.65 -16.63
N ILE A 105 -6.14 -7.10 -17.47
CA ILE A 105 -4.72 -6.82 -17.31
C ILE A 105 -4.38 -5.32 -17.41
N ALA A 106 -5.16 -4.56 -18.19
CA ALA A 106 -4.95 -3.13 -18.39
C ALA A 106 -5.01 -2.31 -17.07
N TYR A 107 -5.78 -2.76 -16.07
CA TYR A 107 -5.81 -2.10 -14.77
C TYR A 107 -4.50 -2.21 -14.00
N CYS A 108 -3.65 -3.20 -14.33
CA CYS A 108 -2.34 -3.34 -13.70
C CYS A 108 -1.37 -2.23 -14.16
N LEU A 109 -1.60 -1.61 -15.34
CA LEU A 109 -0.80 -0.47 -15.81
C LEU A 109 -0.97 0.76 -14.88
N LEU A 110 -2.07 0.85 -14.15
CA LEU A 110 -2.29 1.91 -13.16
C LEU A 110 -1.32 1.82 -11.96
N LEU A 111 -0.61 0.69 -11.81
CA LEU A 111 0.48 0.57 -10.84
C LEU A 111 1.72 1.38 -11.23
N ILE A 112 1.84 1.79 -12.51
CA ILE A 112 2.88 2.74 -12.96
C ILE A 112 2.41 4.15 -12.57
N ASN A 113 2.35 4.39 -11.28
CA ASN A 113 1.99 5.65 -10.66
C ASN A 113 3.12 6.06 -9.72
N PRO A 114 3.54 7.32 -9.69
CA PRO A 114 4.64 7.78 -8.83
C PRO A 114 4.51 7.33 -7.38
N ILE A 115 3.29 7.38 -6.83
CA ILE A 115 2.99 7.00 -5.45
C ILE A 115 3.23 5.51 -5.23
N MET A 116 2.80 4.67 -6.18
CA MET A 116 3.03 3.23 -6.12
C MET A 116 4.49 2.88 -6.37
N LEU A 117 5.16 3.59 -7.29
CA LEU A 117 6.59 3.42 -7.55
C LEU A 117 7.41 3.75 -6.29
N ASP A 118 7.17 4.90 -5.66
CA ASP A 118 7.82 5.27 -4.39
C ASP A 118 7.51 4.25 -3.28
N PHE A 119 6.27 3.77 -3.20
CA PHE A 119 5.87 2.81 -2.18
C PHE A 119 6.56 1.45 -2.36
N ILE A 120 6.60 0.93 -3.59
CA ILE A 120 7.16 -0.39 -3.88
C ILE A 120 8.69 -0.37 -3.89
N LEU A 121 9.31 0.70 -4.42
CA LEU A 121 10.75 0.77 -4.56
C LEU A 121 11.44 1.33 -3.32
N SER A 122 10.79 2.21 -2.56
CA SER A 122 11.38 2.90 -1.41
C SER A 122 10.85 2.37 -0.07
N GLN A 123 9.53 2.26 0.10
CA GLN A 123 8.90 1.90 1.38
C GLN A 123 8.63 0.39 1.49
N GLN A 124 9.60 -0.42 1.15
CA GLN A 124 9.45 -1.86 0.90
C GLN A 124 8.90 -2.67 2.07
N ARG A 125 9.21 -2.32 3.33
CA ARG A 125 8.65 -2.99 4.52
C ARG A 125 7.13 -2.90 4.57
N SER A 126 6.60 -1.69 4.40
CA SER A 126 5.15 -1.46 4.35
C SER A 126 4.51 -2.16 3.16
N CYS A 127 5.22 -2.16 2.04
CA CYS A 127 4.79 -2.79 0.79
C CYS A 127 4.70 -4.31 0.92
N VAL A 128 5.72 -4.98 1.47
CA VAL A 128 5.72 -6.43 1.72
C VAL A 128 4.62 -6.81 2.70
N ALA A 129 4.45 -6.03 3.78
CA ALA A 129 3.40 -6.28 4.75
C ALA A 129 2.00 -6.21 4.12
N LEU A 130 1.75 -5.21 3.24
CA LEU A 130 0.51 -5.14 2.46
C LEU A 130 0.37 -6.32 1.48
N ALA A 131 1.44 -6.71 0.78
CA ALA A 131 1.43 -7.86 -0.12
C ALA A 131 1.07 -9.15 0.61
N VAL A 132 1.63 -9.37 1.80
CA VAL A 132 1.25 -10.50 2.68
C VAL A 132 -0.22 -10.44 3.04
N LEU A 133 -0.75 -9.28 3.49
CA LEU A 133 -2.16 -9.13 3.82
C LEU A 133 -3.08 -9.43 2.63
N ILE A 134 -2.72 -8.97 1.43
CA ILE A 134 -3.47 -9.28 0.21
C ILE A 134 -3.50 -10.77 -0.08
N CYS A 135 -2.38 -11.48 0.09
CA CYS A 135 -2.32 -12.94 -0.06
C CYS A 135 -3.19 -13.69 0.95
N LEU A 136 -3.53 -13.09 2.09
CA LEU A 136 -4.38 -13.68 3.11
C LEU A 136 -5.89 -13.51 2.84
N ILE A 137 -6.28 -12.58 1.97
CA ILE A 137 -7.70 -12.29 1.67
C ILE A 137 -8.50 -13.56 1.29
N PRO A 138 -7.98 -14.47 0.44
CA PRO A 138 -8.73 -15.67 0.04
C PRO A 138 -8.75 -16.77 1.11
N LEU A 139 -8.01 -16.63 2.20
CA LEU A 139 -7.91 -17.67 3.22
C LEU A 139 -9.11 -17.67 4.17
N LYS A 140 -9.49 -18.85 4.64
CA LYS A 140 -10.51 -19.02 5.69
C LYS A 140 -10.03 -18.39 7.00
N LYS A 141 -10.99 -17.89 7.83
CA LYS A 141 -10.74 -17.14 9.06
C LYS A 141 -9.58 -17.64 9.94
N PRO A 142 -9.48 -18.90 10.37
CA PRO A 142 -8.39 -19.28 11.26
C PRO A 142 -7.03 -19.06 10.63
N PHE A 143 -6.82 -19.44 9.36
CA PHE A 143 -5.54 -19.23 8.66
C PHE A 143 -5.27 -17.77 8.35
N LYS A 144 -6.31 -16.98 8.04
CA LYS A 144 -6.20 -15.53 7.86
C LYS A 144 -5.63 -14.87 9.11
N TYR A 145 -6.13 -15.23 10.29
CA TYR A 145 -5.67 -14.65 11.57
C TYR A 145 -4.22 -15.03 11.92
N PHE A 146 -3.84 -16.28 11.70
CA PHE A 146 -2.43 -16.67 11.85
C PHE A 146 -1.50 -15.90 10.91
N GLY A 147 -1.95 -15.61 9.70
CA GLY A 147 -1.21 -14.82 8.72
C GLY A 147 -1.08 -13.33 9.09
N TYR A 148 -1.91 -12.79 9.98
CA TYR A 148 -1.78 -11.41 10.46
C TYR A 148 -0.52 -11.21 11.31
N ILE A 149 -0.09 -12.25 12.04
CA ILE A 149 1.11 -12.19 12.88
C ILE A 149 2.36 -11.81 12.05
N PRO A 150 2.75 -12.56 10.99
CA PRO A 150 3.91 -12.18 10.20
C PRO A 150 3.76 -10.80 9.55
N ALA A 151 2.59 -10.39 9.11
CA ALA A 151 2.38 -9.06 8.53
C ALA A 151 2.72 -7.94 9.54
N VAL A 152 2.26 -8.07 10.79
CA VAL A 152 2.55 -7.10 11.87
C VAL A 152 4.03 -7.14 12.26
N LEU A 153 4.66 -8.32 12.29
CA LEU A 153 6.09 -8.48 12.59
C LEU A 153 7.00 -7.95 11.46
N ILE A 154 6.49 -7.88 10.22
CA ILE A 154 7.19 -7.22 9.11
C ILE A 154 7.08 -5.70 9.24
N HIS A 155 5.87 -5.19 9.54
CA HIS A 155 5.66 -3.75 9.70
C HIS A 155 4.43 -3.45 10.56
N THR A 156 4.65 -2.68 11.63
CA THR A 156 3.61 -2.37 12.64
C THR A 156 2.38 -1.67 12.07
N LEU A 157 2.52 -0.91 10.97
CA LEU A 157 1.37 -0.30 10.26
C LEU A 157 0.33 -1.35 9.84
N SER A 158 0.73 -2.61 9.64
CA SER A 158 -0.19 -3.69 9.29
C SER A 158 -1.30 -3.89 10.31
N ALA A 159 -1.05 -3.59 11.59
CA ALA A 159 -2.09 -3.66 12.63
C ALA A 159 -3.24 -2.69 12.32
N VAL A 160 -2.94 -1.47 11.85
CA VAL A 160 -3.94 -0.48 11.43
C VAL A 160 -4.70 -0.97 10.20
N LEU A 161 -3.98 -1.56 9.22
CA LEU A 161 -4.59 -2.10 8.00
C LEU A 161 -5.54 -3.26 8.31
N ILE A 162 -5.13 -4.18 9.19
CA ILE A 162 -5.95 -5.29 9.68
C ILE A 162 -7.19 -4.75 10.38
N PHE A 163 -7.02 -3.77 11.28
CA PHE A 163 -8.12 -3.14 11.99
C PHE A 163 -9.15 -2.52 11.04
N ILE A 164 -8.70 -1.74 10.04
CA ILE A 164 -9.60 -1.14 9.04
C ILE A 164 -10.39 -2.23 8.31
N ASN A 165 -9.70 -3.27 7.79
CA ASN A 165 -10.35 -4.33 7.03
C ASN A 165 -11.35 -5.12 7.88
N GLU A 166 -10.97 -5.51 9.11
CA GLU A 166 -11.85 -6.27 10.00
C GLU A 166 -13.07 -5.47 10.47
N VAL A 167 -12.91 -4.17 10.75
CA VAL A 167 -14.04 -3.30 11.11
C VAL A 167 -14.99 -3.18 9.93
N VAL A 168 -14.49 -2.91 8.72
CA VAL A 168 -15.34 -2.81 7.51
C VAL A 168 -16.07 -4.13 7.26
N GLU A 169 -15.38 -5.28 7.31
CA GLU A 169 -16.01 -6.59 7.13
C GLU A 169 -17.17 -6.83 8.13
N ARG A 170 -17.02 -6.41 9.39
CA ARG A 170 -18.04 -6.61 10.44
C ARG A 170 -19.24 -5.68 10.31
N VAL A 171 -19.00 -4.42 9.95
CA VAL A 171 -20.07 -3.42 9.90
C VAL A 171 -20.72 -3.31 8.53
N TYR A 172 -20.18 -4.00 7.51
CA TYR A 172 -20.58 -3.84 6.12
C TYR A 172 -22.08 -4.04 5.91
N ASN A 173 -22.67 -5.08 6.50
CA ASN A 173 -24.09 -5.38 6.35
C ASN A 173 -24.98 -4.22 6.82
N PHE A 174 -24.57 -3.52 7.89
CA PHE A 174 -25.27 -2.37 8.41
C PHE A 174 -25.12 -1.12 7.53
N ILE A 175 -23.88 -0.85 7.05
CA ILE A 175 -23.61 0.35 6.25
C ILE A 175 -24.08 0.20 4.79
N SER A 176 -24.21 -1.03 4.29
CA SER A 176 -24.60 -1.32 2.89
C SER A 176 -26.06 -0.99 2.60
N GLU A 177 -26.89 -0.74 3.59
CA GLU A 177 -28.32 -0.43 3.41
C GLU A 177 -28.58 0.88 2.64
N SER A 178 -27.63 1.83 2.65
CA SER A 178 -27.73 3.05 1.85
C SER A 178 -26.37 3.63 1.51
N GLU A 179 -26.27 4.32 0.36
CA GLU A 179 -25.05 5.01 -0.05
C GLU A 179 -24.64 6.08 0.96
N LEU A 180 -25.61 6.79 1.53
CA LEU A 180 -25.33 7.80 2.55
C LEU A 180 -24.69 7.19 3.79
N LYS A 181 -25.15 6.01 4.26
CA LYS A 181 -24.52 5.31 5.41
C LYS A 181 -23.09 4.95 5.13
N LYS A 182 -22.78 4.45 3.91
CA LYS A 182 -21.40 4.15 3.49
C LYS A 182 -20.51 5.39 3.52
N ILE A 183 -20.98 6.50 2.96
CA ILE A 183 -20.25 7.77 2.88
C ILE A 183 -20.01 8.32 4.30
N VAL A 184 -21.04 8.41 5.12
CA VAL A 184 -20.94 8.92 6.49
C VAL A 184 -19.98 8.06 7.31
N PHE A 185 -20.15 6.74 7.25
CA PHE A 185 -19.22 5.81 7.94
C PHE A 185 -17.77 6.01 7.48
N ALA A 186 -17.53 6.03 6.17
CA ALA A 186 -16.19 6.17 5.64
C ALA A 186 -15.54 7.50 6.03
N LEU A 187 -16.29 8.61 6.02
CA LEU A 187 -15.80 9.93 6.43
C LEU A 187 -15.41 9.95 7.93
N PHE A 188 -16.31 9.49 8.81
CA PHE A 188 -16.02 9.50 10.25
C PHE A 188 -14.94 8.50 10.64
N PHE A 189 -14.98 7.30 10.07
CA PHE A 189 -14.02 6.26 10.40
C PHE A 189 -12.62 6.63 9.89
N SER A 190 -12.50 7.18 8.67
CA SER A 190 -11.23 7.66 8.14
C SER A 190 -10.68 8.86 8.94
N PHE A 191 -11.53 9.79 9.37
CA PHE A 191 -11.14 10.88 10.28
C PHE A 191 -10.57 10.32 11.59
N PHE A 192 -11.26 9.35 12.20
CA PHE A 192 -10.80 8.71 13.43
C PHE A 192 -9.43 8.02 13.26
N ILE A 193 -9.24 7.27 12.16
CA ILE A 193 -7.95 6.64 11.84
C ILE A 193 -6.85 7.70 11.63
N ALA A 194 -7.15 8.78 10.91
CA ALA A 194 -6.19 9.85 10.68
C ALA A 194 -5.81 10.54 12.02
N PHE A 195 -6.80 10.83 12.86
CA PHE A 195 -6.57 11.40 14.19
C PHE A 195 -5.69 10.49 15.06
N LEU A 196 -5.97 9.19 15.10
CA LEU A 196 -5.13 8.23 15.81
C LEU A 196 -3.72 8.14 15.23
N THR A 197 -3.58 8.26 13.90
CA THR A 197 -2.28 8.20 13.24
C THR A 197 -1.41 9.41 13.59
N VAL A 198 -2.01 10.59 13.63
CA VAL A 198 -1.26 11.84 13.89
C VAL A 198 -0.99 12.02 15.39
N TYR A 199 -2.05 11.99 16.20
CA TYR A 199 -1.94 12.29 17.63
C TYR A 199 -1.68 11.06 18.50
N GLY A 200 -2.38 9.94 18.23
CA GLY A 200 -2.21 8.69 18.99
C GLY A 200 -0.82 8.09 18.85
N ARG A 201 -0.21 8.24 17.67
CA ARG A 201 1.15 7.79 17.43
C ARG A 201 2.17 8.51 18.32
N ALA A 202 2.08 9.85 18.44
CA ALA A 202 2.99 10.62 19.26
C ALA A 202 2.93 10.17 20.73
N VAL A 203 1.72 9.93 21.25
CA VAL A 203 1.50 9.42 22.61
C VAL A 203 2.07 8.01 22.77
N LEU A 204 1.80 7.10 21.83
CA LEU A 204 2.30 5.72 21.91
C LEU A 204 3.82 5.65 21.81
N LEU A 205 4.42 6.35 20.87
CA LEU A 205 5.88 6.36 20.70
C LEU A 205 6.58 7.01 21.89
N GLY A 206 5.98 8.07 22.46
CA GLY A 206 6.47 8.70 23.69
C GLY A 206 6.42 7.75 24.88
N TYR A 207 5.33 6.99 25.05
CA TYR A 207 5.19 5.99 26.11
C TYR A 207 6.25 4.89 26.05
N PHE A 208 6.64 4.46 24.84
CA PHE A 208 7.68 3.46 24.62
C PHE A 208 9.09 4.04 24.50
N ASN A 209 9.29 5.34 24.77
CA ASN A 209 10.57 6.04 24.60
C ASN A 209 11.19 5.79 23.21
N ASP A 210 10.37 5.68 22.16
CA ASP A 210 10.86 5.48 20.82
C ASP A 210 11.41 6.80 20.26
N ARG A 211 12.67 6.75 19.75
CA ARG A 211 13.35 7.92 19.14
C ARG A 211 12.49 8.64 18.09
N ARG A 212 11.57 7.92 17.43
CA ARG A 212 10.68 8.47 16.42
C ARG A 212 9.58 9.36 16.99
N ALA A 213 9.45 9.47 18.31
CA ALA A 213 8.51 10.40 18.95
C ALA A 213 8.91 11.87 18.74
N GLY A 214 10.23 12.15 18.63
CA GLY A 214 10.76 13.52 18.44
C GLY A 214 11.22 13.85 17.01
N ASP A 215 11.45 12.84 16.16
CA ASP A 215 12.13 13.02 14.86
C ASP A 215 11.19 13.37 13.68
N TYR A 216 9.88 13.55 13.91
CA TYR A 216 8.93 13.76 12.82
C TYR A 216 8.41 15.21 12.75
N GLU A 217 9.26 16.12 12.35
CA GLU A 217 8.84 17.26 11.55
C GLU A 217 8.65 16.79 10.10
N ALA A 218 7.64 15.98 9.89
CA ALA A 218 7.31 15.53 8.56
C ALA A 218 6.66 16.69 7.81
N ILE A 219 7.24 17.07 6.69
CA ILE A 219 6.59 17.98 5.74
C ILE A 219 5.26 17.33 5.33
N GLY A 220 4.16 17.96 5.70
CA GLY A 220 2.80 17.47 5.41
C GLY A 220 2.52 17.44 3.90
N ASN A 221 1.56 16.64 3.51
CA ASN A 221 1.10 16.66 2.13
C ASN A 221 0.17 17.86 1.90
N SER A 222 0.25 18.50 0.73
CA SER A 222 -0.66 19.56 0.36
C SER A 222 -2.12 19.08 0.31
N ILE A 223 -3.04 19.83 0.92
CA ILE A 223 -4.48 19.56 0.86
C ILE A 223 -4.97 19.57 -0.60
N LEU A 224 -4.45 20.46 -1.45
CA LEU A 224 -4.80 20.51 -2.87
C LEU A 224 -4.41 19.23 -3.61
N TYR A 225 -3.32 18.59 -3.20
CA TYR A 225 -2.92 17.28 -3.72
C TYR A 225 -3.83 16.15 -3.22
N ALA A 226 -4.36 16.27 -2.01
CA ALA A 226 -5.23 15.25 -1.41
C ALA A 226 -6.70 15.35 -1.86
N LEU A 227 -7.16 16.55 -2.26
CA LEU A 227 -8.56 16.80 -2.65
C LEU A 227 -9.08 15.93 -3.81
N PRO A 228 -8.36 15.72 -4.91
CA PRO A 228 -8.80 14.82 -5.98
C PRO A 228 -9.07 13.40 -5.48
N TRP A 229 -8.27 12.89 -4.55
CA TRP A 229 -8.42 11.56 -3.98
C TRP A 229 -9.67 11.43 -3.09
N LEU A 230 -10.02 12.50 -2.36
CA LEU A 230 -11.31 12.58 -1.67
C LEU A 230 -12.48 12.50 -2.67
N VAL A 231 -12.43 13.26 -3.77
CA VAL A 231 -13.48 13.24 -4.81
C VAL A 231 -13.59 11.85 -5.42
N TYR A 232 -12.48 11.21 -5.79
CA TYR A 232 -12.50 9.85 -6.33
C TYR A 232 -13.08 8.84 -5.34
N SER A 233 -12.77 8.97 -4.05
CA SER A 233 -13.32 8.08 -3.01
C SER A 233 -14.83 8.22 -2.87
N LEU A 234 -15.36 9.44 -2.92
CA LEU A 234 -16.80 9.71 -2.89
C LEU A 234 -17.52 9.14 -4.12
N ILE A 235 -16.95 9.31 -5.32
CA ILE A 235 -17.49 8.74 -6.55
C ILE A 235 -17.55 7.21 -6.47
N VAL A 236 -16.49 6.57 -5.99
CA VAL A 236 -16.44 5.13 -5.84
C VAL A 236 -17.46 4.64 -4.83
N LEU A 237 -17.61 5.28 -3.69
CA LEU A 237 -18.63 4.91 -2.70
C LEU A 237 -20.04 5.03 -3.24
N TRP A 238 -20.30 6.07 -4.01
CA TRP A 238 -21.65 6.34 -4.54
C TRP A 238 -22.02 5.45 -5.72
N LYS A 239 -21.06 5.13 -6.61
CA LYS A 239 -21.36 4.53 -7.93
C LYS A 239 -20.91 3.08 -8.06
N SER A 240 -20.09 2.55 -7.13
CA SER A 240 -19.54 1.21 -7.30
C SER A 240 -20.54 0.12 -6.87
N GLU A 241 -20.81 -0.80 -7.77
CA GLU A 241 -21.72 -1.96 -7.58
C GLU A 241 -20.89 -3.25 -7.63
N CYS A 242 -20.04 -3.49 -6.63
CA CYS A 242 -19.18 -4.67 -6.56
C CYS A 242 -19.85 -5.81 -5.78
N ALA A 243 -20.63 -6.65 -6.47
CA ALA A 243 -21.32 -7.78 -5.83
C ALA A 243 -20.34 -8.87 -5.32
N GLU A 244 -19.25 -9.13 -6.04
CA GLU A 244 -18.28 -10.21 -5.69
C GLU A 244 -17.33 -9.84 -4.54
N ALA A 245 -17.12 -8.55 -4.30
CA ALA A 245 -16.24 -8.04 -3.25
C ALA A 245 -16.74 -6.70 -2.71
N PRO A 246 -17.91 -6.68 -2.06
CA PRO A 246 -18.65 -5.46 -1.78
C PRO A 246 -17.95 -4.54 -0.75
N THR A 247 -17.03 -5.05 0.04
CA THR A 247 -16.23 -4.26 0.99
C THR A 247 -15.08 -3.49 0.33
N ILE A 248 -14.61 -3.90 -0.86
CA ILE A 248 -13.46 -3.27 -1.53
C ILE A 248 -13.67 -1.77 -1.80
N PRO A 249 -14.82 -1.30 -2.32
CA PRO A 249 -15.05 0.13 -2.51
C PRO A 249 -14.97 0.94 -1.21
N VAL A 250 -15.50 0.39 -0.12
CA VAL A 250 -15.49 1.05 1.20
C VAL A 250 -14.07 1.10 1.77
N ILE A 251 -13.33 -0.01 1.70
CA ILE A 251 -11.93 -0.09 2.15
C ILE A 251 -11.07 0.90 1.36
N SER A 252 -11.21 0.91 0.04
CA SER A 252 -10.48 1.84 -0.83
C SER A 252 -10.76 3.30 -0.46
N ALA A 253 -12.04 3.65 -0.31
CA ALA A 253 -12.43 5.00 0.04
C ALA A 253 -11.90 5.43 1.41
N ILE A 254 -11.92 4.55 2.40
CA ILE A 254 -11.36 4.85 3.73
C ILE A 254 -9.87 5.19 3.63
N TYR A 255 -9.05 4.42 2.89
CA TYR A 255 -7.63 4.73 2.75
C TYR A 255 -7.37 6.07 2.05
N LEU A 256 -8.10 6.38 0.99
CA LEU A 256 -7.99 7.64 0.27
C LEU A 256 -8.43 8.82 1.15
N MET A 257 -9.50 8.65 1.93
CA MET A 257 -9.99 9.65 2.88
C MET A 257 -9.05 9.82 4.09
N VAL A 258 -8.42 8.74 4.58
CA VAL A 258 -7.36 8.84 5.61
C VAL A 258 -6.21 9.70 5.09
N PHE A 259 -5.78 9.51 3.85
CA PHE A 259 -4.77 10.36 3.23
C PHE A 259 -5.21 11.83 3.22
N PHE A 260 -6.46 12.12 2.84
CA PHE A 260 -7.01 13.49 2.86
C PHE A 260 -6.98 14.08 4.28
N TRP A 261 -7.50 13.39 5.28
CA TRP A 261 -7.52 13.89 6.66
C TRP A 261 -6.14 14.08 7.26
N VAL A 262 -5.22 13.15 6.98
CA VAL A 262 -3.82 13.28 7.41
C VAL A 262 -3.17 14.53 6.77
N SER A 263 -3.51 14.85 5.52
CA SER A 263 -3.05 16.07 4.85
C SER A 263 -3.68 17.34 5.45
N VAL A 264 -4.94 17.27 5.91
CA VAL A 264 -5.59 18.38 6.66
C VAL A 264 -4.87 18.63 7.99
N PHE A 265 -4.34 17.59 8.64
CA PHE A 265 -3.54 17.70 9.85
C PHE A 265 -2.06 18.07 9.59
N ASP A 266 -1.74 18.46 8.37
CA ASP A 266 -0.36 18.81 7.95
C ASP A 266 0.67 17.71 8.27
N PHE A 267 0.30 16.44 8.01
CA PHE A 267 1.14 15.30 8.28
C PHE A 267 1.36 14.45 7.02
N TYR A 268 2.44 13.65 7.00
CA TYR A 268 2.79 12.80 5.87
C TYR A 268 1.89 11.57 5.78
N GLY A 269 1.02 11.53 4.78
CA GLY A 269 -0.02 10.49 4.59
C GLY A 269 0.10 9.65 3.33
N SER A 270 1.08 9.88 2.44
CA SER A 270 1.16 9.22 1.12
C SER A 270 1.18 7.69 1.18
N ARG A 271 1.61 7.10 2.30
CA ARG A 271 1.54 5.64 2.52
C ARG A 271 0.11 5.11 2.52
N TYR A 272 -0.83 5.85 3.14
CA TYR A 272 -2.24 5.44 3.14
C TYR A 272 -2.83 5.49 1.74
N LEU A 273 -2.46 6.53 0.97
CA LEU A 273 -2.85 6.62 -0.42
C LEU A 273 -2.32 5.42 -1.21
N ALA A 274 -1.02 5.13 -1.13
CA ALA A 274 -0.40 4.00 -1.83
C ALA A 274 -1.06 2.65 -1.47
N ILE A 275 -1.35 2.43 -0.19
CA ILE A 275 -2.04 1.23 0.29
C ILE A 275 -3.47 1.12 -0.28
N GLY A 276 -4.16 2.25 -0.40
CA GLY A 276 -5.52 2.32 -0.94
C GLY A 276 -5.61 2.08 -2.45
N LEU A 277 -4.56 2.41 -3.21
CA LEU A 277 -4.60 2.39 -4.68
C LEU A 277 -4.92 1.01 -5.29
N PRO A 278 -4.36 -0.13 -4.87
CA PRO A 278 -4.75 -1.43 -5.41
C PRO A 278 -6.24 -1.74 -5.23
N TYR A 279 -6.81 -1.41 -4.07
CA TYR A 279 -8.25 -1.56 -3.81
C TYR A 279 -9.07 -0.57 -4.66
N PHE A 280 -8.58 0.65 -4.82
CA PHE A 280 -9.24 1.67 -5.62
C PHE A 280 -9.29 1.29 -7.11
N TYR A 281 -8.22 0.74 -7.67
CA TYR A 281 -8.21 0.27 -9.06
C TYR A 281 -9.19 -0.87 -9.30
N ILE A 282 -9.37 -1.75 -8.31
CA ILE A 282 -10.41 -2.77 -8.35
C ILE A 282 -11.80 -2.12 -8.28
N ALA A 283 -12.03 -1.21 -7.33
CA ALA A 283 -13.32 -0.55 -7.16
C ALA A 283 -13.76 0.23 -8.41
N LEU A 284 -12.82 0.88 -9.11
CA LEU A 284 -13.07 1.57 -10.39
C LEU A 284 -13.72 0.67 -11.44
N ARG A 285 -13.36 -0.63 -11.47
CA ARG A 285 -13.92 -1.59 -12.43
C ARG A 285 -15.43 -1.73 -12.29
N TYR A 286 -15.94 -1.54 -11.10
CA TYR A 286 -17.34 -1.71 -10.75
C TYR A 286 -18.15 -0.42 -10.76
N VAL A 287 -17.56 0.71 -11.14
CA VAL A 287 -18.29 1.96 -11.38
C VAL A 287 -18.94 1.89 -12.76
N PRO A 288 -20.28 2.03 -12.87
CA PRO A 288 -20.98 2.08 -14.16
C PRO A 288 -20.44 3.21 -15.06
N LYS A 289 -20.29 2.94 -16.36
CA LYS A 289 -19.76 3.90 -17.33
C LYS A 289 -18.43 4.51 -16.90
N ASN A 290 -17.55 3.70 -16.34
CA ASN A 290 -16.28 4.11 -15.72
C ASN A 290 -15.23 4.69 -16.70
N THR A 291 -15.49 4.65 -18.02
CA THR A 291 -14.52 5.10 -19.04
C THR A 291 -14.05 6.52 -18.81
N TYR A 292 -14.96 7.45 -18.51
CA TYR A 292 -14.60 8.85 -18.24
C TYR A 292 -13.78 8.99 -16.94
N LEU A 293 -14.15 8.25 -15.90
CA LEU A 293 -13.44 8.27 -14.62
C LEU A 293 -12.03 7.68 -14.77
N VAL A 294 -11.90 6.58 -15.50
CA VAL A 294 -10.60 5.96 -15.81
C VAL A 294 -9.74 6.90 -16.64
N PHE A 295 -10.35 7.59 -17.64
CA PHE A 295 -9.63 8.57 -18.44
C PHE A 295 -9.13 9.75 -17.58
N LEU A 296 -10.01 10.36 -16.78
CA LEU A 296 -9.63 11.46 -15.87
C LEU A 296 -8.53 11.03 -14.88
N LEU A 297 -8.65 9.83 -14.32
CA LEU A 297 -7.63 9.28 -13.45
C LEU A 297 -6.31 9.07 -14.20
N SER A 298 -6.35 8.54 -15.42
CA SER A 298 -5.15 8.33 -16.23
C SER A 298 -4.46 9.65 -16.55
N MET A 299 -5.22 10.70 -16.90
CA MET A 299 -4.68 12.05 -17.12
C MET A 299 -4.05 12.62 -15.83
N HIS A 300 -4.74 12.46 -14.69
CA HIS A 300 -4.21 12.87 -13.40
C HIS A 300 -2.90 12.12 -13.06
N GLN A 301 -2.86 10.81 -13.27
CA GLN A 301 -1.65 10.01 -13.04
C GLN A 301 -0.50 10.38 -13.98
N LEU A 302 -0.78 10.65 -15.25
CA LEU A 302 0.23 11.13 -16.19
C LEU A 302 0.78 12.49 -15.79
N LEU A 303 -0.06 13.39 -15.29
CA LEU A 303 0.38 14.67 -14.75
C LEU A 303 1.28 14.47 -13.52
N LEU A 304 0.87 13.61 -12.59
CA LEU A 304 1.68 13.28 -11.42
C LEU A 304 3.02 12.66 -11.82
N LEU A 305 3.01 11.75 -12.79
CA LEU A 305 4.23 11.12 -13.30
C LEU A 305 5.14 12.17 -13.95
N TYR A 306 4.58 13.07 -14.75
CA TYR A 306 5.35 14.16 -15.37
C TYR A 306 6.00 15.06 -14.31
N ILE A 307 5.25 15.47 -13.28
CA ILE A 307 5.78 16.27 -12.17
C ILE A 307 6.88 15.50 -11.44
N TRP A 308 6.64 14.24 -11.11
CA TRP A 308 7.56 13.38 -10.38
C TRP A 308 8.88 13.11 -11.14
N LEU A 309 8.85 13.07 -12.47
CA LEU A 309 10.04 12.93 -13.32
C LEU A 309 10.82 14.25 -13.48
N LYS A 310 10.21 15.39 -13.16
CA LYS A 310 10.82 16.73 -13.31
C LYS A 310 11.44 17.27 -12.02
N ILE A 311 11.00 16.76 -10.87
CA ILE A 311 11.52 17.12 -9.54
C ILE A 311 12.80 16.33 -9.24
#